data_3b04d7db9b2571e7d7464fcdb2519ac5
#
_entry.id   3b04d7db9b2571e7d7464fcdb2519ac5
#
_cell.length_a   1.000
_cell.length_b   1.000
_cell.length_c   1.000
_cell.angle_alpha   90.00
_cell.angle_beta   90.00
_cell.angle_gamma   90.00
#
_symmetry.space_group_name_H-M   'P 1'
#
loop_
_entity.id
_entity.type
_entity.pdbx_description
1 polymer ?
#
loop_
_entity_poly.entity_id
_entity_poly.type
_entity_poly.pdbx_seq_one_letter_code
_entity_poly.pdbx_strand_id
1 'polypeptide(L)'
;QFREFSLIKLIRNGGLSSGDVFERWIDRLLNGKTFKEMDYNLHVVATDVARGKPVIFNKETTPDVKVSLAVRFSMSIPLVFSFKKFGKHLMVDGSILSEDALHRDWAQDGTPVICFRLKGDYEYDEIKTNGMFPIVQYISLLIRTFMTTISREYINDAFWHNTIIINTGECSAVDFKMSNDQKYHLFKTGYDTAMKIIPIKTNTSTLAPAMFSPKSNSN
;
A
#
# COMPACT_ATOMS: atom_id res chain seq x y z
N GLN A 1 -5.59 14.99 -13.01
CA GLN A 1 -5.34 16.35 -12.50
C GLN A 1 -5.66 16.37 -11.00
N PHE A 2 -4.66 16.14 -10.16
CA PHE A 2 -4.73 16.30 -8.71
C PHE A 2 -4.54 17.79 -8.37
N ARG A 3 -5.49 18.64 -8.72
CA ARG A 3 -5.32 20.09 -8.66
C ARG A 3 -6.16 20.74 -7.57
N GLU A 4 -6.10 20.23 -6.33
CA GLU A 4 -6.62 21.00 -5.19
C GLU A 4 -5.92 20.60 -3.89
N PHE A 5 -4.65 20.99 -3.75
CA PHE A 5 -4.02 21.03 -2.45
C PHE A 5 -4.51 22.30 -1.72
N SER A 6 -5.40 22.14 -0.76
CA SER A 6 -5.89 23.23 0.05
C SER A 6 -5.67 22.93 1.53
N LEU A 7 -4.98 23.84 2.22
CA LEU A 7 -4.76 23.75 3.67
C LEU A 7 -6.07 23.72 4.46
N ILE A 8 -7.09 24.44 3.97
CA ILE A 8 -8.43 24.42 4.56
C ILE A 8 -9.01 23.00 4.48
N LYS A 9 -8.75 22.26 3.39
CA LYS A 9 -9.15 20.85 3.25
C LYS A 9 -8.39 19.95 4.22
N LEU A 10 -7.10 20.21 4.45
CA LEU A 10 -6.31 19.45 5.43
C LEU A 10 -6.92 19.56 6.83
N ILE A 11 -7.22 20.77 7.28
CA ILE A 11 -7.79 21.03 8.62
C ILE A 11 -9.21 20.45 8.72
N ARG A 12 -10.03 20.60 7.69
CA ARG A 12 -11.44 20.20 7.71
C ARG A 12 -11.65 18.71 7.45
N ASN A 13 -10.87 18.12 6.55
CA ASN A 13 -11.09 16.77 6.02
C ASN A 13 -9.93 15.80 6.34
N GLY A 14 -8.89 16.24 7.05
CA GLY A 14 -7.75 15.43 7.45
C GLY A 14 -6.80 15.04 6.31
N GLY A 15 -6.89 15.69 5.14
CA GLY A 15 -6.02 15.40 4.01
C GLY A 15 -6.05 16.48 2.93
N LEU A 16 -4.96 16.57 2.17
CA LEU A 16 -4.78 17.56 1.09
C LEU A 16 -5.65 17.23 -0.14
N SER A 17 -5.97 15.96 -0.37
CA SER A 17 -6.79 15.49 -1.49
C SER A 17 -7.89 14.54 -1.00
N SER A 18 -9.08 14.59 -1.60
CA SER A 18 -10.16 13.65 -1.25
C SER A 18 -9.90 12.21 -1.73
N GLY A 19 -9.06 12.03 -2.75
CA GLY A 19 -8.84 10.73 -3.40
C GLY A 19 -10.03 10.20 -4.20
N ASP A 20 -11.16 10.92 -4.25
CA ASP A 20 -12.38 10.45 -4.94
C ASP A 20 -12.20 10.37 -6.46
N VAL A 21 -11.30 11.18 -7.03
CA VAL A 21 -10.98 11.11 -8.47
C VAL A 21 -10.33 9.78 -8.79
N PHE A 22 -9.42 9.32 -7.93
CA PHE A 22 -8.76 8.04 -8.07
C PHE A 22 -9.76 6.88 -7.88
N GLU A 23 -10.60 6.94 -6.85
CA GLU A 23 -11.65 5.94 -6.63
C GLU A 23 -12.56 5.78 -7.85
N ARG A 24 -13.05 6.89 -8.41
CA ARG A 24 -13.87 6.87 -9.62
C ARG A 24 -13.13 6.35 -10.86
N TRP A 25 -11.83 6.60 -10.95
CA TRP A 25 -11.01 6.08 -12.05
C TRP A 25 -10.87 4.57 -11.95
N ILE A 26 -10.55 4.03 -10.77
CA ILE A 26 -10.53 2.58 -10.53
C ILE A 26 -11.91 1.95 -10.74
N ASP A 27 -12.97 2.59 -10.24
CA ASP A 27 -14.34 2.10 -10.40
C ASP A 27 -14.72 1.92 -11.88
N ARG A 28 -14.33 2.88 -12.72
CA ARG A 28 -14.52 2.79 -14.17
C ARG A 28 -13.71 1.68 -14.82
N LEU A 29 -12.44 1.51 -14.45
CA LEU A 29 -11.60 0.44 -14.98
C LEU A 29 -12.13 -0.96 -14.63
N LEU A 30 -12.71 -1.09 -13.45
CA LEU A 30 -13.28 -2.34 -12.95
C LEU A 30 -14.78 -2.50 -13.29
N ASN A 31 -15.36 -1.56 -14.04
CA ASN A 31 -16.80 -1.54 -14.34
C ASN A 31 -17.68 -1.66 -13.09
N GLY A 32 -17.27 -1.05 -11.98
CA GLY A 32 -18.00 -1.08 -10.72
C GLY A 32 -17.99 -2.40 -9.98
N LYS A 33 -17.16 -3.38 -10.38
CA LYS A 33 -17.12 -4.72 -9.78
C LYS A 33 -16.90 -4.69 -8.26
N THR A 34 -17.63 -5.56 -7.59
CA THR A 34 -17.48 -5.93 -6.18
C THR A 34 -16.51 -7.10 -6.05
N PHE A 35 -16.07 -7.43 -4.82
CA PHE A 35 -15.14 -8.54 -4.60
C PHE A 35 -15.70 -9.89 -5.08
N LYS A 36 -17.01 -10.15 -4.93
CA LYS A 36 -17.64 -11.39 -5.39
C LYS A 36 -17.61 -11.56 -6.91
N GLU A 37 -17.53 -10.46 -7.65
CA GLU A 37 -17.53 -10.42 -9.12
C GLU A 37 -16.12 -10.49 -9.73
N MET A 38 -15.08 -10.53 -8.89
CA MET A 38 -13.70 -10.69 -9.35
C MET A 38 -13.41 -12.14 -9.73
N ASP A 39 -12.72 -12.31 -10.85
CA ASP A 39 -12.31 -13.61 -11.36
C ASP A 39 -11.20 -14.25 -10.51
N TYR A 40 -10.37 -13.41 -9.88
CA TYR A 40 -9.28 -13.80 -9.00
C TYR A 40 -9.65 -13.58 -7.53
N ASN A 41 -9.02 -14.35 -6.64
CA ASN A 41 -9.17 -14.15 -5.19
C ASN A 41 -8.33 -12.94 -4.74
N LEU A 42 -8.92 -11.75 -4.92
CA LEU A 42 -8.28 -10.48 -4.61
C LEU A 42 -8.41 -10.15 -3.12
N HIS A 43 -7.30 -9.76 -2.51
CA HIS A 43 -7.26 -9.23 -1.15
C HIS A 43 -6.73 -7.80 -1.17
N VAL A 44 -7.44 -6.89 -0.54
CA VAL A 44 -7.02 -5.48 -0.36
C VAL A 44 -6.96 -5.19 1.13
N VAL A 45 -5.83 -4.67 1.58
CA VAL A 45 -5.58 -4.42 3.00
C VAL A 45 -5.63 -2.93 3.29
N ALA A 46 -6.34 -2.55 4.33
CA ALA A 46 -6.36 -1.21 4.90
C ALA A 46 -6.19 -1.29 6.42
N THR A 47 -5.96 -0.16 7.06
CA THR A 47 -5.83 -0.05 8.51
C THR A 47 -7.04 0.67 9.12
N ASP A 48 -7.70 0.08 10.10
CA ASP A 48 -8.64 0.77 10.98
C ASP A 48 -7.86 1.45 12.10
N VAL A 49 -7.69 2.76 12.00
CA VAL A 49 -6.90 3.54 12.96
C VAL A 49 -7.55 3.56 14.34
N ALA A 50 -8.89 3.58 14.40
CA ALA A 50 -9.60 3.64 15.67
C ALA A 50 -9.39 2.37 16.51
N ARG A 51 -9.19 1.22 15.86
CA ARG A 51 -8.95 -0.08 16.52
C ARG A 51 -7.49 -0.51 16.53
N GLY A 52 -6.63 0.15 15.74
CA GLY A 52 -5.24 -0.25 15.57
C GLY A 52 -5.12 -1.65 14.96
N LYS A 53 -5.99 -1.99 13.99
CA LYS A 53 -6.04 -3.33 13.39
C LYS A 53 -6.10 -3.27 11.86
N PRO A 54 -5.47 -4.23 11.16
CA PRO A 54 -5.66 -4.39 9.73
C PRO A 54 -7.10 -4.83 9.42
N VAL A 55 -7.62 -4.36 8.30
CA VAL A 55 -8.89 -4.78 7.72
C VAL A 55 -8.63 -5.31 6.32
N ILE A 56 -9.04 -6.54 6.07
CA ILE A 56 -8.83 -7.23 4.82
C ILE A 56 -10.17 -7.32 4.08
N PHE A 57 -10.20 -6.73 2.90
CA PHE A 57 -11.33 -6.79 1.99
C PHE A 57 -11.10 -7.90 0.97
N ASN A 58 -12.01 -8.84 0.89
CA ASN A 58 -11.93 -9.97 -0.04
C ASN A 58 -13.33 -10.55 -0.33
N LYS A 59 -13.37 -11.58 -1.16
CA LYS A 59 -14.61 -12.26 -1.56
C LYS A 59 -15.34 -12.93 -0.37
N GLU A 60 -14.62 -13.35 0.66
CA GLU A 60 -15.17 -14.09 1.80
C GLU A 60 -15.75 -13.16 2.86
N THR A 61 -15.02 -12.11 3.22
CA THR A 61 -15.39 -11.23 4.34
C THR A 61 -16.23 -10.02 3.92
N THR A 62 -16.05 -9.56 2.69
CA THR A 62 -16.68 -8.32 2.17
C THR A 62 -17.12 -8.47 0.71
N PRO A 63 -17.90 -9.51 0.34
CA PRO A 63 -18.22 -9.84 -1.05
C PRO A 63 -18.91 -8.69 -1.82
N ASP A 64 -19.76 -7.93 -1.17
CA ASP A 64 -20.58 -6.88 -1.79
C ASP A 64 -19.88 -5.49 -1.78
N VAL A 65 -18.70 -5.37 -1.20
CA VAL A 65 -17.93 -4.13 -1.23
C VAL A 65 -17.33 -3.94 -2.61
N LYS A 66 -17.42 -2.72 -3.17
CA LYS A 66 -16.72 -2.37 -4.40
C LYS A 66 -15.21 -2.42 -4.20
N VAL A 67 -14.51 -3.03 -5.15
CA VAL A 67 -13.04 -3.10 -5.12
C VAL A 67 -12.44 -1.70 -5.13
N SER A 68 -12.99 -0.77 -5.92
CA SER A 68 -12.56 0.62 -5.99
C SER A 68 -12.58 1.32 -4.62
N LEU A 69 -13.60 1.04 -3.79
CA LEU A 69 -13.70 1.60 -2.44
C LEU A 69 -12.63 1.03 -1.51
N ALA A 70 -12.39 -0.27 -1.54
CA ALA A 70 -11.33 -0.89 -0.74
C ALA A 70 -9.94 -0.38 -1.14
N VAL A 71 -9.67 -0.25 -2.45
CA VAL A 71 -8.43 0.33 -2.96
C VAL A 71 -8.30 1.79 -2.51
N ARG A 72 -9.43 2.55 -2.49
CA ARG A 72 -9.42 3.93 -1.97
C ARG A 72 -9.03 3.98 -0.49
N PHE A 73 -9.45 3.01 0.33
CA PHE A 73 -8.98 2.90 1.72
C PHE A 73 -7.49 2.57 1.78
N SER A 74 -7.07 1.54 1.04
CA SER A 74 -5.69 1.05 1.04
C SER A 74 -4.64 2.09 0.60
N MET A 75 -5.02 3.05 -0.23
CA MET A 75 -4.15 4.14 -0.67
C MET A 75 -4.21 5.40 0.20
N SER A 76 -4.99 5.40 1.28
CA SER A 76 -5.26 6.60 2.09
C SER A 76 -4.09 6.95 3.00
N ILE A 77 -2.95 7.36 2.42
CA ILE A 77 -1.81 7.87 3.18
C ILE A 77 -2.27 9.07 4.02
N PRO A 78 -2.11 9.02 5.34
CA PRO A 78 -2.50 10.11 6.22
C PRO A 78 -1.89 11.44 5.81
N LEU A 79 -2.62 12.54 5.98
CA LEU A 79 -2.34 13.91 5.56
C LEU A 79 -2.33 14.13 4.03
N VAL A 80 -1.96 13.15 3.22
CA VAL A 80 -2.00 13.25 1.75
C VAL A 80 -3.45 13.12 1.28
N PHE A 81 -4.11 12.05 1.71
CA PHE A 81 -5.51 11.82 1.39
C PHE A 81 -6.41 11.99 2.60
N SER A 82 -7.57 12.59 2.37
CA SER A 82 -8.61 12.66 3.40
C SER A 82 -8.98 11.25 3.83
N PHE A 83 -9.10 11.05 5.14
CA PHE A 83 -9.59 9.79 5.65
C PHE A 83 -11.03 9.55 5.20
N LYS A 84 -11.36 8.28 4.98
CA LYS A 84 -12.70 7.85 4.60
C LYS A 84 -13.22 6.86 5.63
N LYS A 85 -14.50 6.96 5.98
CA LYS A 85 -15.12 6.05 6.94
C LYS A 85 -15.72 4.85 6.22
N PHE A 86 -15.59 3.69 6.85
CA PHE A 86 -16.32 2.48 6.51
C PHE A 86 -17.18 2.08 7.71
N GLY A 87 -18.46 2.42 7.68
CA GLY A 87 -19.32 2.36 8.86
C GLY A 87 -18.80 3.26 10.00
N LYS A 88 -18.42 2.65 11.12
CA LYS A 88 -17.84 3.34 12.28
C LYS A 88 -16.30 3.38 12.26
N HIS A 89 -15.68 2.74 11.26
CA HIS A 89 -14.23 2.59 11.17
C HIS A 89 -13.60 3.73 10.38
N LEU A 90 -12.45 4.21 10.83
CA LEU A 90 -11.65 5.20 10.15
C LEU A 90 -10.53 4.50 9.41
N MET A 91 -10.63 4.47 8.07
CA MET A 91 -9.74 3.70 7.22
C MET A 91 -8.60 4.56 6.70
N VAL A 92 -7.38 4.01 6.77
CA VAL A 92 -6.15 4.58 6.21
C VAL A 92 -5.36 3.49 5.50
N ASP A 93 -4.21 3.87 4.92
CA ASP A 93 -3.30 3.00 4.19
C ASP A 93 -2.97 1.71 4.96
N GLY A 94 -3.03 0.58 4.27
CA GLY A 94 -2.77 -0.74 4.86
C GLY A 94 -1.32 -0.94 5.29
N SER A 95 -0.36 -0.28 4.65
CA SER A 95 1.07 -0.40 4.96
C SER A 95 1.44 0.06 6.37
N ILE A 96 0.54 0.79 7.05
CA ILE A 96 0.78 1.28 8.42
C ILE A 96 0.86 0.13 9.44
N LEU A 97 0.09 -0.95 9.26
CA LEU A 97 0.05 -2.05 10.23
C LEU A 97 0.14 -3.45 9.62
N SER A 98 0.28 -3.59 8.30
CA SER A 98 0.00 -4.87 7.63
C SER A 98 1.14 -5.34 6.74
N GLU A 99 2.37 -5.10 7.11
CA GLU A 99 3.52 -5.65 6.39
C GLU A 99 3.50 -7.19 6.35
N ASP A 100 3.04 -7.84 7.41
CA ASP A 100 2.85 -9.29 7.49
C ASP A 100 1.83 -9.82 6.48
N ALA A 101 0.88 -9.01 6.04
CA ALA A 101 -0.08 -9.38 5.00
C ALA A 101 0.58 -9.71 3.66
N LEU A 102 1.75 -9.15 3.37
CA LEU A 102 2.51 -9.40 2.13
C LEU A 102 3.06 -10.84 2.06
N HIS A 103 3.31 -11.46 3.20
CA HIS A 103 3.92 -12.79 3.27
C HIS A 103 2.95 -13.89 3.68
N ARG A 104 1.68 -13.53 3.85
CA ARG A 104 0.64 -14.47 4.25
C ARG A 104 0.29 -15.42 3.11
N ASP A 105 0.16 -16.71 3.41
CA ASP A 105 -0.45 -17.68 2.49
C ASP A 105 -1.96 -17.46 2.42
N TRP A 106 -2.38 -16.67 1.43
CA TRP A 106 -3.79 -16.35 1.21
C TRP A 106 -4.57 -17.49 0.56
N ALA A 107 -3.87 -18.36 -0.17
CA ALA A 107 -4.48 -19.53 -0.80
C ALA A 107 -4.71 -20.64 0.22
N GLN A 108 -3.93 -20.68 1.31
CA GLN A 108 -3.95 -21.71 2.36
C GLN A 108 -3.74 -23.13 1.81
N ASP A 109 -3.04 -23.26 0.69
CA ASP A 109 -2.80 -24.51 -0.02
C ASP A 109 -1.30 -24.79 -0.20
N GLY A 110 -0.43 -23.95 0.39
CA GLY A 110 1.02 -24.04 0.26
C GLY A 110 1.57 -23.48 -1.06
N THR A 111 0.73 -22.82 -1.86
CA THR A 111 1.19 -22.13 -3.07
C THR A 111 2.25 -21.08 -2.71
N PRO A 112 3.41 -21.07 -3.39
CA PRO A 112 4.46 -20.11 -3.13
C PRO A 112 3.99 -18.65 -3.31
N VAL A 113 4.36 -17.80 -2.36
CA VAL A 113 4.04 -16.36 -2.39
C VAL A 113 5.24 -15.58 -2.88
N ILE A 114 5.05 -14.70 -3.85
CA ILE A 114 6.05 -13.71 -4.28
C ILE A 114 5.57 -12.33 -3.84
N CYS A 115 6.41 -11.65 -3.08
CA CYS A 115 6.18 -10.30 -2.60
C CYS A 115 6.99 -9.30 -3.42
N PHE A 116 6.36 -8.24 -3.91
CA PHE A 116 7.04 -7.11 -4.53
C PHE A 116 7.15 -5.96 -3.54
N ARG A 117 8.36 -5.45 -3.34
CA ARG A 117 8.61 -4.28 -2.50
C ARG A 117 9.28 -3.17 -3.30
N LEU A 118 8.80 -1.96 -3.11
CA LEU A 118 9.44 -0.77 -3.66
C LEU A 118 10.47 -0.25 -2.66
N LYS A 119 11.67 0.07 -3.14
CA LYS A 119 12.74 0.70 -2.36
C LYS A 119 13.18 1.97 -3.08
N GLY A 120 13.05 3.11 -2.43
CA GLY A 120 13.59 4.38 -2.91
C GLY A 120 14.94 4.67 -2.26
N ASP A 121 15.82 5.34 -3.02
CA ASP A 121 17.08 5.87 -2.54
C ASP A 121 16.81 7.31 -2.07
N TYR A 122 16.14 7.45 -0.91
CA TYR A 122 15.86 8.77 -0.37
C TYR A 122 17.11 9.28 0.37
N GLU A 123 17.78 10.27 -0.19
CA GLU A 123 18.58 11.17 0.62
C GLU A 123 17.63 11.98 1.51
N TYR A 124 18.01 12.16 2.77
CA TYR A 124 17.23 12.94 3.72
C TYR A 124 17.24 14.39 3.24
N ASP A 125 16.15 14.87 2.69
CA ASP A 125 15.96 16.30 2.47
C ASP A 125 16.13 17.02 3.81
N GLU A 126 17.01 18.02 3.84
CA GLU A 126 17.12 18.91 4.99
C GLU A 126 15.76 19.46 5.35
N ILE A 127 15.40 19.38 6.61
CA ILE A 127 14.13 19.92 7.10
C ILE A 127 14.16 21.44 6.86
N LYS A 128 13.49 21.91 5.84
CA LYS A 128 13.24 23.34 5.63
C LYS A 128 12.24 23.79 6.70
N THR A 129 12.75 24.11 7.89
CA THR A 129 11.95 24.52 9.06
C THR A 129 11.25 25.87 8.89
N ASN A 130 11.46 26.57 7.80
CA ASN A 130 10.92 27.90 7.51
C ASN A 130 9.53 27.86 6.84
N GLY A 131 8.83 26.74 6.88
CA GLY A 131 7.48 26.62 6.31
C GLY A 131 6.42 27.29 7.21
N MET A 132 5.38 27.83 6.58
CA MET A 132 4.24 28.49 7.24
C MET A 132 3.47 27.57 8.23
N PHE A 133 3.73 26.25 8.22
CA PHE A 133 3.04 25.24 9.05
C PHE A 133 3.99 24.15 9.55
N PRO A 134 4.85 24.44 10.56
CA PRO A 134 5.86 23.49 11.07
C PRO A 134 5.25 22.18 11.58
N ILE A 135 4.07 22.24 12.20
CA ILE A 135 3.40 21.05 12.76
C ILE A 135 2.96 20.06 11.68
N VAL A 136 2.50 20.54 10.53
CA VAL A 136 2.09 19.68 9.40
C VAL A 136 3.31 18.98 8.81
N GLN A 137 4.43 19.68 8.67
CA GLN A 137 5.69 19.10 8.23
C GLN A 137 6.17 18.04 9.23
N TYR A 138 6.16 18.35 10.52
CA TYR A 138 6.56 17.41 11.57
C TYR A 138 5.72 16.14 11.56
N ILE A 139 4.39 16.25 11.48
CA ILE A 139 3.51 15.08 11.43
C ILE A 139 3.73 14.29 10.12
N SER A 140 3.94 14.96 8.99
CA SER A 140 4.26 14.29 7.72
C SER A 140 5.56 13.49 7.80
N LEU A 141 6.59 14.05 8.44
CA LEU A 141 7.86 13.37 8.68
C LEU A 141 7.69 12.17 9.61
N LEU A 142 6.91 12.31 10.68
CA LEU A 142 6.60 11.18 11.59
C LEU A 142 5.90 10.05 10.84
N ILE A 143 4.86 10.35 10.05
CA ILE A 143 4.14 9.35 9.27
C ILE A 143 5.10 8.66 8.29
N ARG A 144 5.91 9.44 7.56
CA ARG A 144 6.92 8.91 6.65
C ARG A 144 7.92 8.00 7.38
N THR A 145 8.40 8.44 8.55
CA THR A 145 9.32 7.65 9.38
C THR A 145 8.68 6.34 9.82
N PHE A 146 7.45 6.37 10.31
CA PHE A 146 6.72 5.15 10.67
C PHE A 146 6.59 4.19 9.49
N MET A 147 6.13 4.67 8.33
CA MET A 147 5.97 3.85 7.13
C MET A 147 7.30 3.24 6.66
N THR A 148 8.40 4.00 6.71
CA THR A 148 9.72 3.49 6.29
C THR A 148 10.34 2.55 7.32
N THR A 149 10.15 2.79 8.60
CA THR A 149 10.71 1.95 9.68
C THR A 149 10.04 0.58 9.69
N ILE A 150 8.71 0.54 9.63
CA ILE A 150 7.97 -0.71 9.54
C ILE A 150 8.43 -1.51 8.32
N SER A 151 8.56 -0.86 7.16
CA SER A 151 9.08 -1.51 5.94
C SER A 151 10.50 -2.07 6.08
N ARG A 152 11.36 -1.47 6.89
CA ARG A 152 12.76 -1.94 7.07
C ARG A 152 12.85 -3.14 8.00
N GLU A 153 12.09 -3.16 9.10
CA GLU A 153 12.16 -4.24 10.08
C GLU A 153 11.68 -5.59 9.55
N TYR A 154 10.75 -5.58 8.60
CA TYR A 154 10.20 -6.80 7.99
C TYR A 154 11.05 -7.39 6.84
N ILE A 155 12.18 -6.76 6.44
CA ILE A 155 13.17 -7.41 5.59
C ILE A 155 14.04 -8.32 6.46
N ASN A 156 13.41 -9.26 7.16
CA ASN A 156 14.13 -10.30 7.88
C ASN A 156 14.58 -11.38 6.89
N ASP A 157 15.68 -12.05 7.19
CA ASP A 157 16.26 -13.16 6.39
C ASP A 157 15.22 -14.22 6.01
N ALA A 158 14.18 -14.41 6.84
CA ALA A 158 13.10 -15.35 6.60
C ALA A 158 12.25 -15.07 5.34
N PHE A 159 12.12 -13.79 4.94
CA PHE A 159 11.27 -13.38 3.81
C PHE A 159 12.05 -13.00 2.56
N TRP A 160 13.38 -12.95 2.63
CA TRP A 160 14.23 -12.60 1.51
C TRP A 160 14.00 -13.50 0.28
N HIS A 161 13.79 -14.80 0.52
CA HIS A 161 13.60 -15.76 -0.55
C HIS A 161 12.37 -15.47 -1.41
N ASN A 162 11.32 -14.89 -0.84
CA ASN A 162 10.04 -14.63 -1.50
C ASN A 162 9.89 -13.18 -1.94
N THR A 163 10.84 -12.29 -1.61
CA THR A 163 10.71 -10.86 -1.86
C THR A 163 11.54 -10.44 -3.08
N ILE A 164 10.92 -9.67 -3.97
CA ILE A 164 11.54 -8.98 -5.10
C ILE A 164 11.57 -7.49 -4.79
N ILE A 165 12.75 -6.93 -4.64
CA ILE A 165 12.93 -5.50 -4.39
C ILE A 165 13.04 -4.78 -5.73
N ILE A 166 12.18 -3.79 -5.95
CA ILE A 166 12.23 -2.88 -7.10
C ILE A 166 12.76 -1.55 -6.62
N ASN A 167 13.94 -1.16 -7.10
CA ASN A 167 14.51 0.14 -6.78
C ASN A 167 13.82 1.23 -7.60
N THR A 168 13.22 2.21 -6.92
CA THR A 168 12.54 3.36 -7.54
C THR A 168 13.44 4.60 -7.67
N GLY A 169 14.73 4.49 -7.30
CA GLY A 169 15.67 5.60 -7.29
C GLY A 169 15.19 6.73 -6.37
N GLU A 170 15.32 7.95 -6.83
CA GLU A 170 14.91 9.16 -6.09
C GLU A 170 13.40 9.42 -6.13
N CYS A 171 12.61 8.60 -6.83
CA CYS A 171 11.16 8.81 -6.95
C CYS A 171 10.43 8.51 -5.64
N SER A 172 9.75 9.50 -5.12
CA SER A 172 8.92 9.37 -3.91
C SER A 172 7.51 8.89 -4.23
N ALA A 173 6.94 8.03 -3.37
CA ALA A 173 5.55 7.58 -3.47
C ALA A 173 4.52 8.72 -3.39
N VAL A 174 4.92 9.89 -2.89
CA VAL A 174 4.08 11.08 -2.75
C VAL A 174 4.43 12.18 -3.77
N ASP A 175 5.27 11.89 -4.76
CA ASP A 175 5.54 12.80 -5.87
C ASP A 175 4.46 12.69 -6.95
N PHE A 176 3.44 13.54 -6.84
CA PHE A 176 2.34 13.60 -7.82
C PHE A 176 2.66 14.44 -9.06
N LYS A 177 3.87 14.99 -9.18
CA LYS A 177 4.28 15.83 -10.31
C LYS A 177 5.24 15.12 -11.27
N MET A 178 5.39 13.81 -11.15
CA MET A 178 6.24 13.02 -12.05
C MET A 178 5.94 13.28 -13.52
N SER A 179 6.99 13.47 -14.30
CA SER A 179 6.91 13.54 -15.76
C SER A 179 6.51 12.18 -16.36
N ASN A 180 6.10 12.18 -17.61
CA ASN A 180 5.78 10.92 -18.30
C ASN A 180 7.03 10.03 -18.47
N ASP A 181 8.20 10.64 -18.65
CA ASP A 181 9.47 9.90 -18.77
C ASP A 181 9.85 9.22 -17.46
N GLN A 182 9.68 9.92 -16.34
CA GLN A 182 9.88 9.31 -15.01
C GLN A 182 8.92 8.15 -14.76
N LYS A 183 7.63 8.30 -15.12
CA LYS A 183 6.65 7.21 -15.00
C LYS A 183 7.00 6.02 -15.88
N TYR A 184 7.44 6.28 -17.11
CA TYR A 184 7.87 5.23 -18.03
C TYR A 184 9.13 4.52 -17.50
N HIS A 185 10.09 5.27 -16.97
CA HIS A 185 11.30 4.71 -16.37
C HIS A 185 10.96 3.80 -15.18
N LEU A 186 10.08 4.24 -14.27
CA LEU A 186 9.62 3.42 -13.13
C LEU A 186 8.93 2.14 -13.60
N PHE A 187 8.02 2.25 -14.58
CA PHE A 187 7.35 1.09 -15.17
C PHE A 187 8.37 0.10 -15.74
N LYS A 188 9.31 0.60 -16.54
CA LYS A 188 10.35 -0.23 -17.16
C LYS A 188 11.23 -0.91 -16.11
N THR A 189 11.66 -0.18 -15.09
CA THR A 189 12.46 -0.72 -13.98
C THR A 189 11.73 -1.86 -13.28
N GLY A 190 10.45 -1.67 -12.96
CA GLY A 190 9.60 -2.70 -12.35
C GLY A 190 9.45 -3.92 -13.24
N TYR A 191 9.14 -3.71 -14.52
CA TYR A 191 8.97 -4.77 -15.51
C TYR A 191 10.26 -5.60 -15.70
N ASP A 192 11.38 -4.93 -15.97
CA ASP A 192 12.67 -5.58 -16.20
C ASP A 192 13.14 -6.37 -14.95
N THR A 193 12.93 -5.80 -13.77
CA THR A 193 13.24 -6.49 -12.51
C THR A 193 12.37 -7.73 -12.32
N ALA A 194 11.08 -7.63 -12.54
CA ALA A 194 10.15 -8.76 -12.42
C ALA A 194 10.51 -9.87 -13.41
N MET A 195 10.70 -9.53 -14.69
CA MET A 195 11.06 -10.49 -15.74
C MET A 195 12.38 -11.22 -15.47
N LYS A 196 13.34 -10.53 -14.86
CA LYS A 196 14.65 -11.12 -14.50
C LYS A 196 14.58 -12.01 -13.28
N ILE A 197 13.85 -11.60 -12.25
CA ILE A 197 13.93 -12.22 -10.90
C ILE A 197 12.87 -13.31 -10.70
N ILE A 198 11.65 -13.16 -11.25
CA ILE A 198 10.59 -14.15 -11.10
C ILE A 198 11.06 -15.55 -11.52
N PRO A 199 11.65 -15.77 -12.73
CA PRO A 199 12.09 -17.10 -13.14
C PRO A 199 13.14 -17.70 -12.19
N ILE A 200 14.02 -16.88 -11.63
CA ILE A 200 15.05 -17.34 -10.69
C ILE A 200 14.39 -17.83 -9.40
N LYS A 201 13.40 -17.09 -8.89
CA LYS A 201 12.72 -17.42 -7.63
C LYS A 201 11.73 -18.58 -7.76
N THR A 202 11.13 -18.77 -8.93
CA THR A 202 10.17 -19.85 -9.19
C THR A 202 10.82 -21.17 -9.58
N ASN A 203 12.00 -21.13 -10.20
CA ASN A 203 12.72 -22.34 -10.63
C ASN A 203 13.57 -22.99 -9.53
N THR A 204 13.78 -22.31 -8.43
CA THR A 204 14.49 -22.87 -7.28
C THR A 204 13.48 -23.42 -6.30
N SER A 205 13.66 -24.68 -5.89
CA SER A 205 13.00 -25.33 -4.75
C SER A 205 13.24 -24.63 -3.39
N THR A 206 13.55 -23.34 -3.43
CA THR A 206 13.97 -22.48 -2.32
C THR A 206 12.88 -21.48 -1.89
N LEU A 207 11.68 -21.50 -2.48
CA LEU A 207 10.57 -20.73 -1.93
C LEU A 207 10.21 -21.34 -0.57
N ALA A 208 10.55 -20.65 0.50
CA ALA A 208 10.14 -21.06 1.83
C ALA A 208 8.60 -21.16 1.88
N PRO A 209 8.02 -22.22 2.44
CA PRO A 209 6.58 -22.27 2.68
C PRO A 209 6.16 -21.05 3.50
N ALA A 210 4.99 -20.50 3.21
CA ALA A 210 4.46 -19.36 3.94
C ALA A 210 4.42 -19.66 5.44
N MET A 211 5.18 -18.92 6.25
CA MET A 211 5.43 -19.24 7.67
C MET A 211 4.22 -18.96 8.59
N PHE A 212 3.11 -18.48 8.08
CA PHE A 212 1.94 -18.15 8.90
C PHE A 212 0.67 -18.84 8.44
N SER A 213 0.53 -20.11 8.84
CA SER A 213 -0.81 -20.65 9.03
C SER A 213 -1.40 -19.98 10.27
N PRO A 214 -2.63 -19.46 10.24
CA PRO A 214 -3.28 -18.97 11.45
C PRO A 214 -3.40 -20.16 12.40
N LYS A 215 -2.83 -20.06 13.61
CA LYS A 215 -3.16 -20.99 14.68
C LYS A 215 -4.67 -20.97 14.82
N SER A 216 -5.33 -22.09 14.55
CA SER A 216 -6.72 -22.30 14.89
C SER A 216 -6.83 -22.08 16.39
N ASN A 217 -7.40 -20.97 16.82
CA ASN A 217 -7.89 -20.85 18.18
C ASN A 217 -9.10 -21.76 18.29
N SER A 218 -8.84 -23.04 18.61
CA SER A 218 -9.80 -23.90 19.28
C SER A 218 -9.78 -23.48 20.75
N ASN A 219 -10.76 -22.77 21.14
CA ASN A 219 -11.56 -22.69 22.36
C ASN A 219 -12.18 -21.30 22.52
#